data_82a1325320548dc2e88475c17ae6a317
#
_entry.id   82a1325320548dc2e88475c17ae6a317
#
_cell.length_a   1.000
_cell.length_b   1.000
_cell.length_c   1.000
_cell.angle_alpha   90.00
_cell.angle_beta   90.00
_cell.angle_gamma   90.00
#
_symmetry.space_group_name_H-M   'P 1'
#
loop_
_entity.id
_entity.type
_entity.pdbx_description
1 polymer ?
#
loop_
_entity_poly.entity_id
_entity_poly.type
_entity_poly.pdbx_seq_one_letter_code
_entity_poly.pdbx_strand_id
1 'polypeptide(L)'
;MPVEGATTSSYNEKTFWYYPWGKSVTHKDVDIFAKEGTNVCSSTTGLAVFCGYKEMGGNVVLVIGPKWRLHYYAHLKDIKISCFKWVSRGEIIGTVGKTGNATNTSPHLHYSIMTLIPYLWRIDKDKQGWKKAFYLNPISYLETK
;
A
#
# COMPACT_ATOMS: atom_id res chain seq x y z
N MET A 1 -7.94 -0.18 8.33
CA MET A 1 -7.97 -1.19 7.25
C MET A 1 -8.39 -0.51 5.95
N PRO A 2 -7.58 -0.51 4.89
CA PRO A 2 -7.89 0.18 3.64
C PRO A 2 -8.83 -0.60 2.70
N VAL A 3 -9.11 -1.85 2.95
CA VAL A 3 -10.05 -2.66 2.18
C VAL A 3 -11.30 -2.90 3.01
N GLU A 4 -12.46 -2.57 2.44
CA GLU A 4 -13.75 -2.71 3.11
C GLU A 4 -14.02 -4.18 3.45
N GLY A 5 -14.44 -4.45 4.69
CA GLY A 5 -14.72 -5.80 5.17
C GLY A 5 -13.51 -6.70 5.38
N ALA A 6 -12.29 -6.25 5.08
CA ALA A 6 -11.08 -7.03 5.33
C ALA A 6 -10.76 -7.10 6.84
N THR A 7 -10.20 -8.24 7.25
CA THR A 7 -9.83 -8.54 8.63
C THR A 7 -8.37 -9.00 8.68
N THR A 8 -7.86 -9.33 9.85
CA THR A 8 -6.51 -9.88 10.03
C THR A 8 -6.27 -11.17 9.24
N SER A 9 -7.33 -11.92 8.91
CA SER A 9 -7.23 -13.10 8.05
C SER A 9 -7.05 -12.78 6.55
N SER A 10 -7.23 -11.52 6.16
CA SER A 10 -7.13 -11.08 4.75
C SER A 10 -5.68 -10.82 4.30
N TYR A 11 -4.71 -10.87 5.20
CA TYR A 11 -3.29 -10.67 4.89
C TYR A 11 -2.41 -11.58 5.77
N ASN A 12 -1.14 -11.70 5.38
CA ASN A 12 -0.16 -12.45 6.15
C ASN A 12 0.91 -11.47 6.70
N GLU A 13 0.96 -11.34 8.02
CA GLU A 13 1.89 -10.45 8.72
C GLU A 13 3.37 -10.76 8.45
N LYS A 14 3.70 -12.01 8.15
CA LYS A 14 5.07 -12.47 7.89
C LYS A 14 5.59 -12.06 6.50
N THR A 15 4.77 -11.49 5.64
CA THR A 15 5.20 -11.07 4.30
C THR A 15 5.96 -9.75 4.29
N PHE A 16 5.79 -8.90 5.30
CA PHE A 16 6.55 -7.66 5.40
C PHE A 16 8.04 -7.94 5.61
N TRP A 17 8.87 -7.34 4.76
CA TRP A 17 10.33 -7.53 4.68
C TRP A 17 10.77 -8.95 4.33
N TYR A 18 9.86 -9.75 3.78
CA TYR A 18 10.20 -11.12 3.34
C TYR A 18 11.23 -11.09 2.19
N TYR A 19 12.22 -11.97 2.27
CA TYR A 19 13.27 -12.17 1.26
C TYR A 19 13.43 -13.67 0.98
N PRO A 20 13.64 -14.11 -0.27
CA PRO A 20 13.69 -13.31 -1.52
C PRO A 20 12.29 -13.00 -2.09
N TRP A 21 12.10 -11.81 -2.67
CA TRP A 21 10.84 -11.37 -3.24
C TRP A 21 11.02 -10.76 -4.64
N GLY A 22 11.03 -11.61 -5.66
CA GLY A 22 11.06 -11.21 -7.07
C GLY A 22 12.02 -10.06 -7.39
N LYS A 23 11.62 -9.18 -8.30
CA LYS A 23 12.42 -8.02 -8.74
C LYS A 23 12.62 -6.97 -7.65
N SER A 24 11.72 -6.89 -6.67
CA SER A 24 11.83 -5.92 -5.58
C SER A 24 12.81 -6.34 -4.49
N VAL A 25 13.34 -7.56 -4.55
CA VAL A 25 14.29 -8.18 -3.63
C VAL A 25 13.70 -8.49 -2.26
N THR A 26 13.09 -7.51 -1.58
CA THR A 26 12.33 -7.67 -0.33
C THR A 26 10.91 -7.16 -0.52
N HIS A 27 9.93 -7.81 0.11
CA HIS A 27 8.53 -7.38 0.14
C HIS A 27 8.35 -6.28 1.22
N LYS A 28 8.21 -5.03 0.77
CA LYS A 28 8.16 -3.85 1.65
C LYS A 28 6.74 -3.44 2.03
N ASP A 29 5.78 -4.26 1.69
CA ASP A 29 4.38 -3.97 1.59
C ASP A 29 3.56 -5.04 2.28
N VAL A 30 2.25 -4.88 2.32
CA VAL A 30 1.30 -5.92 2.69
C VAL A 30 0.30 -6.12 1.56
N ASP A 31 0.04 -7.37 1.22
CA ASP A 31 -1.01 -7.75 0.27
C ASP A 31 -2.28 -8.11 1.03
N ILE A 32 -3.34 -7.34 0.82
CA ILE A 32 -4.64 -7.53 1.46
C ILE A 32 -5.59 -8.14 0.43
N PHE A 33 -5.90 -9.41 0.59
CA PHE A 33 -6.73 -10.17 -0.34
C PHE A 33 -8.21 -9.87 -0.12
N ALA A 34 -8.92 -9.63 -1.21
CA ALA A 34 -10.36 -9.42 -1.21
C ALA A 34 -10.92 -9.70 -2.61
N LYS A 35 -12.25 -9.84 -2.70
CA LYS A 35 -12.94 -9.99 -3.99
C LYS A 35 -12.67 -8.78 -4.89
N GLU A 36 -12.44 -9.03 -6.18
CA GLU A 36 -12.30 -7.98 -7.18
C GLU A 36 -13.53 -7.04 -7.16
N GLY A 37 -13.29 -5.74 -7.17
CA GLY A 37 -14.33 -4.73 -7.08
C GLY A 37 -14.69 -4.29 -5.65
N THR A 38 -14.13 -4.92 -4.60
CA THR A 38 -14.27 -4.46 -3.22
C THR A 38 -13.72 -3.06 -3.07
N ASN A 39 -14.40 -2.19 -2.32
CA ASN A 39 -13.98 -0.81 -2.12
C ASN A 39 -12.63 -0.74 -1.39
N VAL A 40 -11.78 0.16 -1.90
CA VAL A 40 -10.53 0.56 -1.26
C VAL A 40 -10.71 1.97 -0.74
N CYS A 41 -10.46 2.16 0.56
CA CYS A 41 -10.58 3.43 1.25
C CYS A 41 -9.21 3.97 1.64
N SER A 42 -9.07 5.30 1.63
CA SER A 42 -7.86 5.92 2.13
C SER A 42 -7.67 5.61 3.62
N SER A 43 -6.50 5.12 4.00
CA SER A 43 -6.14 4.88 5.40
C SER A 43 -5.64 6.15 6.12
N THR A 44 -5.52 7.24 5.39
CA THR A 44 -5.08 8.54 5.92
C THR A 44 -5.90 9.69 5.32
N THR A 45 -5.95 10.80 6.04
CA THR A 45 -6.37 12.09 5.47
C THR A 45 -5.14 12.76 4.87
N GLY A 46 -5.25 13.23 3.63
CA GLY A 46 -4.11 13.83 2.95
C GLY A 46 -4.39 14.21 1.50
N LEU A 47 -3.33 14.56 0.77
CA LEU A 47 -3.39 14.96 -0.63
C LEU A 47 -3.07 13.76 -1.54
N ALA A 48 -3.95 13.47 -2.48
CA ALA A 48 -3.67 12.49 -3.54
C ALA A 48 -2.68 13.11 -4.53
N VAL A 49 -1.42 12.70 -4.46
CA VAL A 49 -0.32 13.26 -5.26
C VAL A 49 -0.06 12.51 -6.55
N PHE A 50 -0.59 11.30 -6.67
CA PHE A 50 -0.53 10.50 -7.89
C PHE A 50 -1.77 9.60 -8.00
N CYS A 51 -2.36 9.54 -9.19
CA CYS A 51 -3.45 8.63 -9.54
C CYS A 51 -3.27 8.25 -11.01
N GLY A 52 -2.97 7.02 -11.30
CA GLY A 52 -2.74 6.60 -12.68
C GLY A 52 -2.13 5.21 -12.79
N TYR A 53 -1.72 4.85 -13.99
CA TYR A 53 -1.15 3.54 -14.30
C TYR A 53 0.38 3.55 -14.20
N LYS A 54 0.92 2.51 -13.56
CA LYS A 54 2.35 2.17 -13.54
C LYS A 54 2.54 0.71 -13.97
N GLU A 55 3.62 0.43 -14.66
CA GLU A 55 3.88 -0.89 -15.23
C GLU A 55 3.77 -2.04 -14.20
N MET A 56 4.41 -1.91 -13.05
CA MET A 56 4.38 -2.94 -12.01
C MET A 56 3.13 -2.85 -11.12
N GLY A 57 2.80 -1.66 -10.65
CA GLY A 57 1.69 -1.44 -9.72
C GLY A 57 0.30 -1.47 -10.36
N GLY A 58 0.22 -1.39 -11.69
CA GLY A 58 -1.06 -1.23 -12.38
C GLY A 58 -1.70 0.11 -12.07
N ASN A 59 -3.00 0.13 -11.81
CA ASN A 59 -3.68 1.34 -11.35
C ASN A 59 -3.27 1.63 -9.90
N VAL A 60 -2.71 2.81 -9.69
CA VAL A 60 -2.07 3.23 -8.43
C VAL A 60 -2.63 4.57 -7.96
N VAL A 61 -2.83 4.67 -6.67
CA VAL A 61 -3.07 5.93 -5.95
C VAL A 61 -1.98 6.12 -4.90
N LEU A 62 -1.44 7.34 -4.84
CA LEU A 62 -0.52 7.79 -3.79
C LEU A 62 -1.14 8.94 -3.01
N VAL A 63 -1.22 8.79 -1.70
CA VAL A 63 -1.72 9.84 -0.79
C VAL A 63 -0.61 10.23 0.18
N ILE A 64 -0.26 11.52 0.20
CA ILE A 64 0.63 12.07 1.23
C ILE A 64 -0.19 12.54 2.42
N GLY A 65 0.08 11.98 3.57
CA GLY A 65 -0.61 12.28 4.82
C GLY A 65 0.31 12.88 5.89
N PRO A 66 -0.14 12.93 7.17
CA PRO A 66 0.62 13.47 8.28
C PRO A 66 1.99 12.80 8.42
N LYS A 67 2.95 13.55 8.99
CA LYS A 67 4.35 13.12 9.19
C LYS A 67 5.09 12.81 7.89
N TRP A 68 4.66 13.42 6.77
CA TRP A 68 5.24 13.23 5.44
C TRP A 68 5.28 11.76 5.02
N ARG A 69 4.23 11.02 5.37
CA ARG A 69 4.07 9.61 4.98
C ARG A 69 3.31 9.51 3.68
N LEU A 70 3.85 8.69 2.76
CA LEU A 70 3.21 8.33 1.49
C LEU A 70 2.52 6.98 1.65
N HIS A 71 1.23 6.97 1.45
CA HIS A 71 0.41 5.78 1.42
C HIS A 71 0.20 5.35 -0.03
N TYR A 72 0.71 4.17 -0.38
CA TYR A 72 0.70 3.62 -1.73
C TYR A 72 -0.34 2.50 -1.83
N TYR A 73 -1.24 2.64 -2.79
CA TYR A 73 -2.32 1.68 -3.08
C TYR A 73 -2.17 1.22 -4.52
N ALA A 74 -1.92 -0.07 -4.75
CA ALA A 74 -1.65 -0.61 -6.07
C ALA A 74 -2.55 -1.80 -6.43
N HIS A 75 -2.47 -2.21 -7.69
CA HIS A 75 -3.27 -3.26 -8.32
C HIS A 75 -4.77 -2.97 -8.35
N LEU A 76 -5.15 -1.69 -8.26
CA LEU A 76 -6.55 -1.28 -8.28
C LEU A 76 -7.20 -1.66 -9.62
N LYS A 77 -8.48 -2.08 -9.56
CA LYS A 77 -9.31 -2.23 -10.75
C LYS A 77 -9.68 -0.87 -11.30
N ASP A 78 -10.27 -0.04 -10.46
CA ASP A 78 -10.71 1.32 -10.80
C ASP A 78 -10.14 2.32 -9.82
N ILE A 79 -9.80 3.52 -10.30
CA ILE A 79 -9.47 4.69 -9.50
C ILE A 79 -10.72 5.59 -9.46
N LYS A 80 -11.20 5.92 -8.27
CA LYS A 80 -12.44 6.67 -8.06
C LYS A 80 -12.25 8.11 -7.62
N ILE A 81 -11.01 8.59 -7.60
CA ILE A 81 -10.66 9.98 -7.26
C ILE A 81 -9.83 10.63 -8.35
N SER A 82 -9.81 11.95 -8.38
CA SER A 82 -8.90 12.74 -9.21
C SER A 82 -7.60 13.03 -8.46
N CYS A 83 -6.49 13.14 -9.20
CA CYS A 83 -5.21 13.59 -8.64
C CYS A 83 -5.29 15.02 -8.14
N PHE A 84 -4.40 15.34 -7.19
CA PHE A 84 -4.29 16.65 -6.55
C PHE A 84 -5.53 17.07 -5.77
N LYS A 85 -6.37 16.09 -5.41
CA LYS A 85 -7.53 16.27 -4.55
C LYS A 85 -7.18 15.88 -3.11
N TRP A 86 -7.73 16.61 -2.16
CA TRP A 86 -7.72 16.24 -0.75
C TRP A 86 -8.67 15.08 -0.52
N VAL A 87 -8.21 14.04 0.17
CA VAL A 87 -9.01 12.88 0.55
C VAL A 87 -9.05 12.74 2.06
N SER A 88 -10.18 12.31 2.57
CA SER A 88 -10.36 12.01 3.99
C SER A 88 -10.08 10.54 4.29
N ARG A 89 -9.61 10.25 5.49
CA ARG A 89 -9.52 8.87 5.97
C ARG A 89 -10.89 8.19 5.89
N GLY A 90 -10.94 7.01 5.28
CA GLY A 90 -12.20 6.27 5.04
C GLY A 90 -12.89 6.61 3.73
N GLU A 91 -12.45 7.64 3.00
CA GLU A 91 -13.00 7.97 1.68
C GLU A 91 -12.62 6.89 0.65
N ILE A 92 -13.57 6.47 -0.18
CA ILE A 92 -13.34 5.49 -1.23
C ILE A 92 -12.47 6.11 -2.31
N ILE A 93 -11.31 5.50 -2.58
CA ILE A 93 -10.32 5.96 -3.55
C ILE A 93 -10.22 5.07 -4.78
N GLY A 94 -10.75 3.85 -4.71
CA GLY A 94 -10.72 2.88 -5.80
C GLY A 94 -11.36 1.57 -5.42
N THR A 95 -11.07 0.53 -6.19
CA THR A 95 -11.53 -0.84 -5.93
C THR A 95 -10.40 -1.84 -6.08
N VAL A 96 -10.49 -2.95 -5.35
CA VAL A 96 -9.53 -4.06 -5.42
C VAL A 96 -9.53 -4.65 -6.82
N GLY A 97 -8.36 -4.91 -7.36
CA GLY A 97 -8.16 -5.52 -8.65
C GLY A 97 -6.94 -6.42 -8.69
N LYS A 98 -6.40 -6.58 -9.86
CA LYS A 98 -5.17 -7.34 -10.15
C LYS A 98 -4.42 -6.78 -11.36
N THR A 99 -4.45 -5.46 -11.51
CA THR A 99 -3.75 -4.76 -12.60
C THR A 99 -2.23 -4.74 -12.38
N GLY A 100 -1.49 -4.41 -13.42
CA GLY A 100 -0.03 -4.45 -13.39
C GLY A 100 0.51 -5.86 -13.33
N ASN A 101 1.52 -6.12 -12.49
CA ASN A 101 2.14 -7.43 -12.37
C ASN A 101 1.33 -8.45 -11.55
N ALA A 102 0.14 -8.08 -11.07
CA ALA A 102 -0.75 -8.96 -10.30
C ALA A 102 -1.77 -9.71 -11.17
N THR A 103 -1.70 -9.61 -12.52
CA THR A 103 -2.70 -10.20 -13.44
C THR A 103 -2.88 -11.71 -13.29
N ASN A 104 -1.86 -12.44 -12.87
CA ASN A 104 -1.87 -13.89 -12.67
C ASN A 104 -2.02 -14.31 -11.20
N THR A 105 -2.36 -13.38 -10.32
CA THR A 105 -2.56 -13.64 -8.89
C THR A 105 -4.02 -13.48 -8.49
N SER A 106 -4.39 -13.94 -7.29
CA SER A 106 -5.68 -13.60 -6.69
C SER A 106 -5.81 -12.09 -6.51
N PRO A 107 -7.02 -11.51 -6.67
CA PRO A 107 -7.22 -10.08 -6.47
C PRO A 107 -6.80 -9.65 -5.06
N HIS A 108 -6.03 -8.58 -4.96
CA HIS A 108 -5.55 -8.02 -3.69
C HIS A 108 -5.21 -6.54 -3.83
N LEU A 109 -5.27 -5.85 -2.73
CA LEU A 109 -4.65 -4.54 -2.60
C LEU A 109 -3.21 -4.72 -2.15
N HIS A 110 -2.27 -4.22 -2.92
CA HIS A 110 -0.87 -4.06 -2.50
C HIS A 110 -0.73 -2.70 -1.82
N TYR A 111 -0.44 -2.70 -0.53
CA TYR A 111 -0.43 -1.49 0.29
C TYR A 111 0.90 -1.31 1.01
N SER A 112 1.48 -0.11 0.86
CA SER A 112 2.69 0.26 1.57
C SER A 112 2.64 1.66 2.15
N ILE A 113 3.46 1.88 3.16
CA ILE A 113 3.67 3.18 3.78
C ILE A 113 5.15 3.52 3.69
N MET A 114 5.45 4.60 2.98
CA MET A 114 6.79 5.18 2.90
C MET A 114 6.84 6.47 3.71
N THR A 115 8.02 6.89 4.11
CA THR A 115 8.23 8.20 4.73
C THR A 115 9.26 8.99 3.92
N LEU A 116 8.99 10.29 3.71
CA LEU A 116 9.93 11.20 3.08
C LEU A 116 11.03 11.64 4.06
N ILE A 117 10.76 11.54 5.38
CA ILE A 117 11.73 11.81 6.43
C ILE A 117 12.29 10.47 6.91
N PRO A 118 13.57 10.15 6.67
CA PRO A 118 14.13 8.85 7.01
C PRO A 118 14.26 8.64 8.52
N TYR A 119 13.89 7.46 8.98
CA TYR A 119 14.08 6.99 10.36
C TYR A 119 15.37 6.15 10.43
N LEU A 120 16.51 6.81 10.58
CA LEU A 120 17.84 6.19 10.47
C LEU A 120 18.09 5.07 11.49
N TRP A 121 17.48 5.13 12.67
CA TRP A 121 17.57 4.09 13.71
C TRP A 121 16.92 2.75 13.33
N ARG A 122 16.16 2.72 12.23
CA ARG A 122 15.52 1.48 11.73
C ARG A 122 16.43 0.69 10.78
N ILE A 123 17.56 1.25 10.39
CA ILE A 123 18.53 0.58 9.52
C ILE A 123 19.13 -0.62 10.26
N ASP A 124 19.16 -1.78 9.62
CA ASP A 124 19.75 -3.00 10.17
C ASP A 124 20.55 -3.77 9.11
N LYS A 125 20.99 -4.98 9.47
CA LYS A 125 21.82 -5.85 8.62
C LYS A 125 21.00 -6.74 7.67
N ASP A 126 19.68 -6.68 7.70
CA ASP A 126 18.83 -7.44 6.79
C ASP A 126 19.07 -7.06 5.33
N LYS A 127 18.65 -7.94 4.42
CA LYS A 127 18.71 -7.64 2.98
C LYS A 127 17.95 -6.34 2.69
N GLN A 128 18.64 -5.37 2.06
CA GLN A 128 18.12 -4.01 1.87
C GLN A 128 17.71 -3.30 3.18
N GLY A 129 18.28 -3.68 4.32
CA GLY A 129 17.93 -3.12 5.63
C GLY A 129 18.04 -1.60 5.75
N TRP A 130 18.88 -0.94 4.94
CA TRP A 130 18.98 0.52 4.86
C TRP A 130 17.66 1.17 4.38
N LYS A 131 16.87 0.47 3.56
CA LYS A 131 15.56 0.97 3.10
C LYS A 131 14.52 1.02 4.20
N LYS A 132 14.73 0.32 5.32
CA LYS A 132 13.84 0.39 6.49
C LYS A 132 13.73 1.80 7.07
N ALA A 133 14.69 2.69 6.78
CA ALA A 133 14.59 4.10 7.13
C ALA A 133 13.43 4.80 6.41
N PHE A 134 13.02 4.31 5.23
CA PHE A 134 12.00 4.92 4.37
C PHE A 134 10.69 4.13 4.28
N TYR A 135 10.68 2.85 4.65
CA TYR A 135 9.49 1.99 4.62
C TYR A 135 9.03 1.65 6.03
N LEU A 136 7.76 1.89 6.31
CA LEU A 136 7.13 1.54 7.57
C LEU A 136 6.38 0.21 7.43
N ASN A 137 6.30 -0.56 8.50
CA ASN A 137 5.47 -1.77 8.50
C ASN A 137 3.98 -1.37 8.47
N PRO A 138 3.27 -1.62 7.36
CA PRO A 138 1.86 -1.20 7.27
C PRO A 138 0.98 -1.91 8.28
N ILE A 139 1.31 -3.14 8.65
CA ILE A 139 0.52 -3.98 9.56
C ILE A 139 0.28 -3.30 10.90
N SER A 140 1.32 -2.66 11.46
CA SER A 140 1.19 -1.91 12.73
C SER A 140 0.14 -0.79 12.67
N TYR A 141 -0.24 -0.33 11.49
CA TYR A 141 -1.23 0.73 11.27
C TYR A 141 -2.61 0.19 10.86
N LEU A 142 -2.67 -1.08 10.42
CA LEU A 142 -3.94 -1.72 10.07
C LEU A 142 -4.75 -2.09 11.31
N GLU A 143 -4.09 -2.39 12.41
CA GLU A 143 -4.69 -2.87 13.66
C GLU A 143 -5.08 -1.75 14.64
N THR A 144 -4.59 -0.53 14.44
CA THR A 144 -5.04 0.63 15.21
C THR A 144 -6.44 1.03 14.81
N LYS A 145 -7.37 0.81 15.72
CA LYS A 145 -8.78 1.24 15.60
C LYS A 145 -8.91 2.76 15.61
#